data_52addf8a8be0cd4b08b788c13517aa8f
#
_entry.id   52addf8a8be0cd4b08b788c13517aa8f
#
_cell.length_a   1.000
_cell.length_b   1.000
_cell.length_c   1.000
_cell.angle_alpha   90.00
_cell.angle_beta   90.00
_cell.angle_gamma   90.00
#
_symmetry.space_group_name_H-M   'P 1'
#
loop_
_entity.id
_entity.type
_entity.pdbx_description
1 polymer ?
#
loop_
_entity_poly.entity_id
_entity_poly.type
_entity_poly.pdbx_seq_one_letter_code
_entity_poly.pdbx_strand_id
1 'polypeptide(L)'
;PLWLATGWSWQAMGAYLLLLGAHVLFVQSLVLANVGERRGLWAVAWGAYALALAVVPTVWILPPLVAAATQIAAMGRQLSHVRVFERLDHRNFAADALRGLLLGSVLWADKFVLFLATDGTFQVIVVFMAMLPAVLAYNFYFVNMAPHVDRAVSGLHRAIEKETLPVLASRSTLLSYVVDRSVLRTGAVGMVLTLAAALLLGGLQPNHVLLAVTVAVASWTFMMLTLLSYELDYIGEKITAQALGAVHLVVSILAFAVFSTNGAYALLLLADLVLVAGAWALYKRHWAQPEYTLFWRHATSW
;
A
#
# COMPACT_ATOMS: atom_id res chain seq x y z
N PRO A 1 2.70 10.23 -22.85
CA PRO A 1 1.57 10.60 -21.99
C PRO A 1 1.97 11.53 -20.86
N LEU A 2 2.94 11.18 -19.98
CA LEU A 2 3.31 12.01 -18.82
C LEU A 2 3.84 13.40 -19.23
N TRP A 3 4.70 13.52 -20.23
CA TRP A 3 5.22 14.83 -20.68
C TRP A 3 4.14 15.72 -21.28
N LEU A 4 3.11 15.14 -21.90
CA LEU A 4 1.95 15.91 -22.39
C LEU A 4 1.14 16.50 -21.23
N ALA A 5 1.06 15.81 -20.11
CA ALA A 5 0.33 16.25 -18.93
C ALA A 5 1.13 17.23 -18.05
N THR A 6 2.47 17.12 -18.03
CA THR A 6 3.32 17.91 -17.13
C THR A 6 4.06 19.06 -17.81
N GLY A 7 4.16 19.07 -19.13
CA GLY A 7 4.97 20.06 -19.86
C GLY A 7 6.47 20.01 -19.57
N TRP A 8 6.96 18.94 -18.93
CA TRP A 8 8.36 18.82 -18.53
C TRP A 8 9.31 18.71 -19.73
N SER A 9 10.50 19.26 -19.60
CA SER A 9 11.57 19.05 -20.59
C SER A 9 11.99 17.58 -20.63
N TRP A 10 12.56 17.14 -21.76
CA TRP A 10 13.08 15.77 -21.90
C TRP A 10 14.16 15.43 -20.86
N GLN A 11 14.96 16.42 -20.45
CA GLN A 11 15.96 16.26 -19.41
C GLN A 11 15.31 16.01 -18.04
N ALA A 12 14.28 16.78 -17.68
CA ALA A 12 13.52 16.58 -16.45
C ALA A 12 12.81 15.22 -16.42
N MET A 13 12.23 14.82 -17.56
CA MET A 13 11.61 13.51 -17.71
C MET A 13 12.63 12.38 -17.55
N GLY A 14 13.81 12.50 -18.18
CA GLY A 14 14.90 11.53 -18.05
C GLY A 14 15.39 11.41 -16.60
N ALA A 15 15.60 12.54 -15.91
CA ALA A 15 15.97 12.54 -14.50
C ALA A 15 14.92 11.89 -13.61
N TYR A 16 13.65 12.17 -13.85
CA TYR A 16 12.53 11.53 -13.13
C TYR A 16 12.48 10.02 -13.36
N LEU A 17 12.64 9.55 -14.61
CA LEU A 17 12.63 8.12 -14.90
C LEU A 17 13.84 7.39 -14.28
N LEU A 18 15.01 8.02 -14.25
CA LEU A 18 16.18 7.48 -13.56
C LEU A 18 15.94 7.39 -12.04
N LEU A 19 15.35 8.42 -11.45
CA LEU A 19 14.99 8.44 -10.03
C LEU A 19 13.95 7.36 -9.71
N LEU A 20 12.93 7.23 -10.57
CA LEU A 20 11.91 6.17 -10.45
C LEU A 20 12.56 4.78 -10.53
N GLY A 21 13.43 4.55 -11.52
CA GLY A 21 14.18 3.29 -11.67
C GLY A 21 15.02 2.95 -10.44
N ALA A 22 15.72 3.96 -9.87
CA ALA A 22 16.50 3.78 -8.65
C ALA A 22 15.61 3.42 -7.44
N HIS A 23 14.43 4.02 -7.29
CA HIS A 23 13.48 3.67 -6.23
C HIS A 23 12.89 2.27 -6.44
N VAL A 24 12.54 1.89 -7.67
CA VAL A 24 12.08 0.54 -7.98
C VAL A 24 13.16 -0.49 -7.62
N LEU A 25 14.41 -0.23 -8.00
CA LEU A 25 15.54 -1.09 -7.63
C LEU A 25 15.70 -1.21 -6.12
N PHE A 26 15.61 -0.09 -5.40
CA PHE A 26 15.68 -0.09 -3.93
C PHE A 26 14.55 -0.91 -3.31
N VAL A 27 13.29 -0.66 -3.70
CA VAL A 27 12.12 -1.38 -3.16
C VAL A 27 12.20 -2.87 -3.47
N GLN A 28 12.59 -3.25 -4.69
CA GLN A 28 12.79 -4.65 -5.05
C GLN A 28 13.92 -5.31 -4.24
N SER A 29 14.99 -4.60 -3.93
CA SER A 29 16.08 -5.10 -3.09
C SER A 29 15.64 -5.42 -1.66
N LEU A 30 14.61 -4.74 -1.14
CA LEU A 30 14.05 -4.99 0.20
C LEU A 30 13.27 -6.30 0.32
N VAL A 31 12.82 -6.89 -0.80
CA VAL A 31 11.99 -8.11 -0.78
C VAL A 31 12.66 -9.24 -0.01
N LEU A 32 13.97 -9.45 -0.19
CA LEU A 32 14.70 -10.50 0.53
C LEU A 32 14.81 -10.24 2.04
N ALA A 33 14.94 -8.98 2.45
CA ALA A 33 14.94 -8.60 3.86
C ALA A 33 13.54 -8.80 4.48
N ASN A 34 12.49 -8.50 3.73
CA ASN A 34 11.10 -8.68 4.16
C ASN A 34 10.72 -10.16 4.28
N VAL A 35 10.97 -10.95 3.23
CA VAL A 35 10.67 -12.40 3.22
C VAL A 35 11.50 -13.16 4.26
N GLY A 36 12.76 -12.76 4.45
CA GLY A 36 13.65 -13.36 5.45
C GLY A 36 13.45 -12.83 6.88
N GLU A 37 12.47 -11.97 7.12
CA GLU A 37 12.22 -11.28 8.41
C GLU A 37 13.48 -10.59 8.98
N ARG A 38 14.42 -10.16 8.11
CA ARG A 38 15.69 -9.53 8.49
C ARG A 38 15.51 -8.05 8.81
N ARG A 39 14.79 -7.75 9.90
CA ARG A 39 14.43 -6.38 10.32
C ARG A 39 15.63 -5.45 10.44
N GLY A 40 16.78 -5.96 10.94
CA GLY A 40 18.01 -5.18 11.06
C GLY A 40 18.54 -4.72 9.70
N LEU A 41 18.55 -5.61 8.71
CA LEU A 41 18.99 -5.29 7.35
C LEU A 41 18.05 -4.27 6.68
N TRP A 42 16.76 -4.42 6.88
CA TRP A 42 15.74 -3.46 6.45
C TRP A 42 15.98 -2.08 7.06
N ALA A 43 16.21 -2.02 8.39
CA ALA A 43 16.49 -0.77 9.09
C ALA A 43 17.79 -0.09 8.62
N VAL A 44 18.85 -0.88 8.33
CA VAL A 44 20.12 -0.36 7.78
C VAL A 44 19.90 0.29 6.42
N ALA A 45 19.09 -0.31 5.54
CA ALA A 45 18.80 0.26 4.22
C ALA A 45 18.08 1.61 4.33
N TRP A 46 17.04 1.70 5.15
CA TRP A 46 16.33 2.96 5.37
C TRP A 46 17.18 4.00 6.10
N GLY A 47 18.02 3.57 7.04
CA GLY A 47 19.00 4.43 7.68
C GLY A 47 20.01 5.00 6.69
N ALA A 48 20.53 4.17 5.78
CA ALA A 48 21.44 4.59 4.70
C ALA A 48 20.74 5.57 3.73
N TYR A 49 19.47 5.31 3.39
CA TYR A 49 18.65 6.24 2.60
C TYR A 49 18.55 7.61 3.28
N ALA A 50 18.14 7.63 4.55
CA ALA A 50 17.95 8.85 5.31
C ALA A 50 19.27 9.62 5.49
N LEU A 51 20.36 8.91 5.77
CA LEU A 51 21.69 9.50 5.90
C LEU A 51 22.16 10.14 4.59
N ALA A 52 22.01 9.43 3.46
CA ALA A 52 22.39 9.97 2.15
C ALA A 52 21.56 11.20 1.80
N LEU A 53 20.27 11.23 2.11
CA LEU A 53 19.41 12.37 1.92
C LEU A 53 19.80 13.57 2.78
N ALA A 54 20.21 13.34 4.03
CA ALA A 54 20.63 14.39 4.96
C ALA A 54 21.99 14.99 4.58
N VAL A 55 22.95 14.16 4.13
CA VAL A 55 24.33 14.59 3.82
C VAL A 55 24.43 15.25 2.44
N VAL A 56 23.68 14.73 1.43
CA VAL A 56 23.75 15.21 0.04
C VAL A 56 22.33 15.43 -0.51
N PRO A 57 21.58 16.42 0.02
CA PRO A 57 20.16 16.62 -0.35
C PRO A 57 19.95 17.01 -1.81
N THR A 58 20.98 17.51 -2.49
CA THR A 58 20.90 17.98 -3.89
C THR A 58 20.99 16.84 -4.92
N VAL A 59 21.50 15.66 -4.53
CA VAL A 59 21.67 14.51 -5.43
C VAL A 59 20.59 13.47 -5.15
N TRP A 60 19.39 13.72 -5.65
CA TRP A 60 18.17 12.95 -5.34
C TRP A 60 18.21 11.46 -5.69
N ILE A 61 19.08 11.06 -6.63
CA ILE A 61 19.26 9.65 -6.99
C ILE A 61 20.13 8.88 -5.97
N LEU A 62 20.97 9.58 -5.20
CA LEU A 62 21.92 8.95 -4.28
C LEU A 62 21.24 8.15 -3.15
N PRO A 63 20.22 8.67 -2.45
CA PRO A 63 19.55 7.94 -1.36
C PRO A 63 19.05 6.55 -1.75
N PRO A 64 18.23 6.37 -2.81
CA PRO A 64 17.78 5.04 -3.18
C PRO A 64 18.90 4.11 -3.68
N LEU A 65 19.95 4.65 -4.34
CA LEU A 65 21.09 3.84 -4.79
C LEU A 65 21.93 3.34 -3.61
N VAL A 66 22.24 4.20 -2.65
CA VAL A 66 23.02 3.80 -1.44
C VAL A 66 22.23 2.77 -0.63
N ALA A 67 20.93 2.98 -0.45
CA ALA A 67 20.07 2.04 0.23
C ALA A 67 19.99 0.69 -0.50
N ALA A 68 19.82 0.68 -1.82
CA ALA A 68 19.85 -0.55 -2.61
C ALA A 68 21.22 -1.26 -2.50
N ALA A 69 22.32 -0.50 -2.54
CA ALA A 69 23.67 -1.06 -2.41
C ALA A 69 23.87 -1.81 -1.09
N THR A 70 23.31 -1.31 0.04
CA THR A 70 23.37 -2.03 1.34
C THR A 70 22.68 -3.39 1.27
N GLN A 71 21.55 -3.48 0.59
CA GLN A 71 20.80 -4.73 0.42
C GLN A 71 21.56 -5.69 -0.52
N ILE A 72 22.03 -5.18 -1.65
CA ILE A 72 22.80 -5.95 -2.64
C ILE A 72 24.08 -6.52 -2.02
N ALA A 73 24.80 -5.71 -1.24
CA ALA A 73 25.99 -6.17 -0.53
C ALA A 73 25.67 -7.27 0.49
N ALA A 74 24.54 -7.18 1.18
CA ALA A 74 24.10 -8.19 2.14
C ALA A 74 23.63 -9.51 1.48
N MET A 75 23.23 -9.46 0.21
CA MET A 75 22.89 -10.67 -0.57
C MET A 75 24.12 -11.53 -0.85
N GLY A 76 25.31 -10.93 -1.04
CA GLY A 76 26.55 -11.63 -1.29
C GLY A 76 26.43 -12.65 -2.43
N ARG A 77 26.78 -13.92 -2.16
CA ARG A 77 26.69 -15.00 -3.14
C ARG A 77 25.28 -15.33 -3.62
N GLN A 78 24.22 -14.91 -2.91
CA GLN A 78 22.84 -15.15 -3.35
C GLN A 78 22.49 -14.38 -4.63
N LEU A 79 23.22 -13.31 -4.95
CA LEU A 79 23.09 -12.59 -6.22
C LEU A 79 23.29 -13.47 -7.46
N SER A 80 24.16 -14.48 -7.39
CA SER A 80 24.39 -15.41 -8.51
C SER A 80 23.17 -16.31 -8.83
N HIS A 81 22.22 -16.42 -7.91
CA HIS A 81 20.99 -17.19 -8.08
C HIS A 81 19.81 -16.32 -8.52
N VAL A 82 19.97 -14.98 -8.58
CA VAL A 82 18.95 -14.07 -9.08
C VAL A 82 18.89 -14.18 -10.60
N ARG A 83 17.82 -14.76 -11.11
CA ARG A 83 17.54 -14.79 -12.55
C ARG A 83 16.85 -13.47 -12.93
N VAL A 84 17.60 -12.60 -13.61
CA VAL A 84 17.12 -11.26 -14.01
C VAL A 84 16.07 -11.34 -15.13
N PHE A 85 16.14 -12.40 -15.96
CA PHE A 85 15.21 -12.59 -17.06
C PHE A 85 14.69 -14.04 -17.05
N GLU A 86 13.59 -14.26 -16.36
CA GLU A 86 12.76 -15.42 -16.60
C GLU A 86 11.76 -15.08 -17.72
N ARG A 87 11.30 -16.06 -18.51
CA ARG A 87 10.28 -15.80 -19.54
C ARG A 87 9.01 -15.31 -18.86
N LEU A 88 8.78 -14.00 -18.90
CA LEU A 88 7.56 -13.39 -18.41
C LEU A 88 6.44 -13.65 -19.40
N ASP A 89 5.36 -14.25 -18.93
CA ASP A 89 4.09 -14.23 -19.67
C ASP A 89 3.55 -12.80 -19.63
N HIS A 90 3.64 -12.11 -20.79
CA HIS A 90 3.27 -10.70 -20.91
C HIS A 90 1.82 -10.43 -20.51
N ARG A 91 0.92 -11.39 -20.71
CA ARG A 91 -0.50 -11.25 -20.34
C ARG A 91 -0.68 -11.25 -18.82
N ASN A 92 -0.06 -12.20 -18.14
CA ASN A 92 -0.11 -12.30 -16.69
C ASN A 92 0.61 -11.11 -16.05
N PHE A 93 1.76 -10.69 -16.59
CA PHE A 93 2.47 -9.51 -16.13
C PHE A 93 1.63 -8.24 -16.26
N ALA A 94 0.95 -8.00 -17.38
CA ALA A 94 0.11 -6.83 -17.57
C ALA A 94 -1.09 -6.83 -16.59
N ALA A 95 -1.70 -7.99 -16.36
CA ALA A 95 -2.81 -8.13 -15.41
C ALA A 95 -2.34 -7.85 -13.97
N ASP A 96 -1.19 -8.39 -13.57
CA ASP A 96 -0.61 -8.17 -12.24
C ASP A 96 -0.13 -6.72 -12.06
N ALA A 97 0.44 -6.10 -13.11
CA ALA A 97 0.83 -4.70 -13.09
C ALA A 97 -0.41 -3.78 -12.95
N LEU A 98 -1.48 -4.04 -13.69
CA LEU A 98 -2.74 -3.29 -13.57
C LEU A 98 -3.33 -3.45 -12.16
N ARG A 99 -3.32 -4.67 -11.62
CA ARG A 99 -3.77 -4.94 -10.25
C ARG A 99 -2.96 -4.15 -9.23
N GLY A 100 -1.63 -4.22 -9.32
CA GLY A 100 -0.75 -3.46 -8.43
C GLY A 100 -0.93 -1.94 -8.55
N LEU A 101 -1.13 -1.44 -9.78
CA LEU A 101 -1.44 -0.03 -10.03
C LEU A 101 -2.76 0.39 -9.35
N LEU A 102 -3.83 -0.37 -9.55
CA LEU A 102 -5.14 -0.04 -8.97
C LEU A 102 -5.14 -0.13 -7.44
N LEU A 103 -4.52 -1.15 -6.85
CA LEU A 103 -4.40 -1.27 -5.40
C LEU A 103 -3.49 -0.17 -4.81
N GLY A 104 -2.37 0.12 -5.47
CA GLY A 104 -1.46 1.18 -5.05
C GLY A 104 -2.05 2.58 -5.22
N SER A 105 -2.94 2.79 -6.22
CA SER A 105 -3.56 4.08 -6.46
C SER A 105 -4.42 4.57 -5.30
N VAL A 106 -5.03 3.68 -4.53
CA VAL A 106 -5.88 4.06 -3.39
C VAL A 106 -5.15 4.92 -2.38
N LEU A 107 -3.88 4.66 -2.13
CA LEU A 107 -3.10 5.42 -1.14
C LEU A 107 -2.36 6.63 -1.73
N TRP A 108 -2.12 6.62 -3.06
CA TRP A 108 -1.19 7.58 -3.67
C TRP A 108 -1.78 8.44 -4.78
N ALA A 109 -2.85 8.00 -5.46
CA ALA A 109 -3.35 8.68 -6.66
C ALA A 109 -3.84 10.11 -6.40
N ASP A 110 -4.45 10.36 -5.24
CA ASP A 110 -4.92 11.68 -4.86
C ASP A 110 -3.79 12.74 -4.88
N LYS A 111 -2.54 12.37 -4.52
CA LYS A 111 -1.39 13.28 -4.56
C LYS A 111 -0.96 13.60 -5.99
N PHE A 112 -1.00 12.59 -6.88
CA PHE A 112 -0.71 12.82 -8.30
C PHE A 112 -1.80 13.65 -8.98
N VAL A 113 -3.07 13.34 -8.68
CA VAL A 113 -4.20 14.11 -9.21
C VAL A 113 -4.18 15.54 -8.68
N LEU A 114 -3.93 15.74 -7.38
CA LEU A 114 -3.76 17.06 -6.77
C LEU A 114 -2.62 17.85 -7.44
N PHE A 115 -1.46 17.19 -7.65
CA PHE A 115 -0.34 17.83 -8.35
C PHE A 115 -0.74 18.34 -9.74
N LEU A 116 -1.45 17.53 -10.52
CA LEU A 116 -1.92 17.92 -11.84
C LEU A 116 -3.02 19.00 -11.79
N ALA A 117 -3.94 18.91 -10.84
CA ALA A 117 -5.05 19.85 -10.70
C ALA A 117 -4.61 21.24 -10.21
N THR A 118 -3.45 21.34 -9.55
CA THR A 118 -2.91 22.60 -9.00
C THR A 118 -1.65 23.08 -9.68
N ASP A 119 -1.26 22.46 -10.79
CA ASP A 119 0.04 22.73 -11.48
C ASP A 119 1.24 22.69 -10.50
N GLY A 120 1.18 21.77 -9.51
CA GLY A 120 2.19 21.62 -8.49
C GLY A 120 2.17 22.66 -7.36
N THR A 121 1.23 23.60 -7.38
CA THR A 121 1.13 24.68 -6.37
C THR A 121 0.23 24.31 -5.20
N PHE A 122 0.60 23.33 -4.38
CA PHE A 122 -0.15 22.93 -3.19
C PHE A 122 0.75 22.83 -1.95
N GLN A 123 0.13 22.69 -0.78
CA GLN A 123 0.82 22.61 0.50
C GLN A 123 1.44 21.20 0.71
N VAL A 124 2.56 20.95 0.01
CA VAL A 124 3.24 19.64 -0.05
C VAL A 124 3.50 19.07 1.35
N ILE A 125 4.10 19.87 2.24
CA ILE A 125 4.44 19.43 3.60
C ILE A 125 3.20 19.00 4.36
N VAL A 126 2.13 19.81 4.30
CA VAL A 126 0.87 19.52 5.02
C VAL A 126 0.26 18.21 4.51
N VAL A 127 0.14 18.04 3.19
CA VAL A 127 -0.46 16.87 2.57
C VAL A 127 0.33 15.60 2.89
N PHE A 128 1.66 15.63 2.74
CA PHE A 128 2.48 14.43 2.99
C PHE A 128 2.61 14.09 4.48
N MET A 129 2.73 15.10 5.36
CA MET A 129 2.76 14.86 6.81
C MET A 129 1.43 14.34 7.33
N ALA A 130 0.31 14.85 6.80
CA ALA A 130 -1.03 14.35 7.14
C ALA A 130 -1.28 12.90 6.69
N MET A 131 -0.65 12.45 5.59
CA MET A 131 -0.72 11.07 5.12
C MET A 131 0.18 10.11 5.90
N LEU A 132 1.27 10.59 6.50
CA LEU A 132 2.28 9.74 7.13
C LEU A 132 1.70 8.72 8.13
N PRO A 133 0.73 9.05 9.00
CA PRO A 133 0.06 8.09 9.89
C PRO A 133 -0.53 6.89 9.18
N ALA A 134 -1.19 7.11 8.04
CA ALA A 134 -1.77 6.04 7.24
C ALA A 134 -0.71 5.09 6.69
N VAL A 135 0.40 5.64 6.18
CA VAL A 135 1.54 4.85 5.70
C VAL A 135 2.18 4.05 6.84
N LEU A 136 2.35 4.65 8.02
CA LEU A 136 2.89 3.96 9.19
C LEU A 136 1.98 2.83 9.66
N ALA A 137 0.66 3.04 9.68
CA ALA A 137 -0.32 2.00 10.04
C ALA A 137 -0.35 0.87 9.01
N TYR A 138 -0.26 1.19 7.73
CA TYR A 138 -0.15 0.19 6.67
C TYR A 138 1.11 -0.67 6.82
N ASN A 139 2.26 -0.06 7.08
CA ASN A 139 3.49 -0.79 7.37
C ASN A 139 3.40 -1.63 8.66
N PHE A 140 2.71 -1.11 9.70
CA PHE A 140 2.46 -1.87 10.93
C PHE A 140 1.73 -3.18 10.65
N TYR A 141 0.74 -3.17 9.72
CA TYR A 141 0.06 -4.40 9.30
C TYR A 141 1.07 -5.42 8.76
N PHE A 142 1.86 -5.06 7.75
CA PHE A 142 2.78 -6.00 7.10
C PHE A 142 3.89 -6.52 8.03
N VAL A 143 4.40 -5.67 8.91
CA VAL A 143 5.48 -6.06 9.83
C VAL A 143 4.97 -6.92 10.98
N ASN A 144 3.76 -6.63 11.50
CA ASN A 144 3.31 -7.23 12.76
C ASN A 144 2.12 -8.17 12.58
N MET A 145 1.22 -7.92 11.62
CA MET A 145 -0.04 -8.66 11.50
C MET A 145 0.00 -9.70 10.39
N ALA A 146 0.45 -9.36 9.19
CA ALA A 146 0.48 -10.26 8.05
C ALA A 146 1.19 -11.60 8.32
N PRO A 147 2.33 -11.68 9.04
CA PRO A 147 2.95 -12.96 9.35
C PRO A 147 2.09 -13.89 10.22
N HIS A 148 1.16 -13.34 11.00
CA HIS A 148 0.22 -14.16 11.77
C HIS A 148 -0.91 -14.69 10.87
N VAL A 149 -1.40 -13.87 9.96
CA VAL A 149 -2.38 -14.27 8.94
C VAL A 149 -1.80 -15.38 8.05
N ASP A 150 -0.59 -15.20 7.50
CA ASP A 150 0.08 -16.19 6.65
C ASP A 150 0.28 -17.54 7.34
N ARG A 151 0.66 -17.53 8.61
CA ARG A 151 0.79 -18.76 9.41
C ARG A 151 -0.56 -19.45 9.62
N ALA A 152 -1.61 -18.68 9.88
CA ALA A 152 -2.95 -19.23 10.07
C ALA A 152 -3.53 -19.79 8.75
N VAL A 153 -3.33 -19.11 7.61
CA VAL A 153 -3.69 -19.60 6.26
C VAL A 153 -2.93 -20.88 5.92
N SER A 154 -1.61 -20.90 6.12
CA SER A 154 -0.78 -22.11 5.92
C SER A 154 -1.20 -23.26 6.82
N GLY A 155 -1.67 -22.96 8.04
CA GLY A 155 -2.25 -23.92 8.96
C GLY A 155 -3.57 -24.51 8.44
N LEU A 156 -4.44 -23.67 7.88
CA LEU A 156 -5.71 -24.10 7.28
C LEU A 156 -5.48 -24.96 6.03
N HIS A 157 -4.59 -24.58 5.13
CA HIS A 157 -4.26 -25.40 3.95
C HIS A 157 -3.80 -26.81 4.31
N ARG A 158 -2.93 -26.94 5.32
CA ARG A 158 -2.50 -28.27 5.81
C ARG A 158 -3.63 -29.06 6.45
N ALA A 159 -4.57 -28.38 7.11
CA ALA A 159 -5.73 -29.04 7.73
C ALA A 159 -6.73 -29.56 6.66
N ILE A 160 -6.92 -28.82 5.55
CA ILE A 160 -7.76 -29.27 4.43
C ILE A 160 -7.29 -30.62 3.86
N GLU A 161 -5.96 -30.84 3.81
CA GLU A 161 -5.40 -32.08 3.24
C GLU A 161 -5.42 -33.29 4.20
N LYS A 162 -5.43 -33.07 5.52
CA LYS A 162 -5.07 -34.13 6.48
C LYS A 162 -6.03 -34.30 7.65
N GLU A 163 -6.88 -33.30 7.91
CA GLU A 163 -7.64 -33.25 9.16
C GLU A 163 -9.12 -33.57 8.94
N THR A 164 -9.83 -33.87 10.02
CA THR A 164 -11.27 -34.12 10.00
C THR A 164 -12.06 -32.81 9.90
N LEU A 165 -13.31 -32.89 9.41
CA LEU A 165 -14.20 -31.72 9.27
C LEU A 165 -14.34 -30.87 10.56
N PRO A 166 -14.47 -31.43 11.78
CA PRO A 166 -14.55 -30.62 13.01
C PRO A 166 -13.27 -29.81 13.26
N VAL A 167 -12.10 -30.39 13.00
CA VAL A 167 -10.82 -29.71 13.15
C VAL A 167 -10.68 -28.60 12.10
N LEU A 168 -11.10 -28.88 10.86
CA LEU A 168 -11.10 -27.89 9.79
C LEU A 168 -11.99 -26.68 10.15
N ALA A 169 -13.21 -26.91 10.65
CA ALA A 169 -14.13 -25.85 11.08
C ALA A 169 -13.53 -24.99 12.20
N SER A 170 -12.85 -25.61 13.18
CA SER A 170 -12.19 -24.85 14.25
C SER A 170 -11.01 -24.00 13.73
N ARG A 171 -10.24 -24.50 12.77
CA ARG A 171 -9.14 -23.77 12.12
C ARG A 171 -9.65 -22.61 11.29
N SER A 172 -10.74 -22.80 10.57
CA SER A 172 -11.43 -21.76 9.80
C SER A 172 -11.89 -20.61 10.69
N THR A 173 -12.59 -20.93 11.80
CA THR A 173 -13.03 -19.93 12.78
C THR A 173 -11.84 -19.16 13.39
N LEU A 174 -10.75 -19.86 13.72
CA LEU A 174 -9.54 -19.24 14.23
C LEU A 174 -8.92 -18.29 13.20
N LEU A 175 -8.84 -18.72 11.95
CA LEU A 175 -8.31 -17.88 10.86
C LEU A 175 -9.15 -16.61 10.70
N SER A 176 -10.48 -16.71 10.58
CA SER A 176 -11.38 -15.56 10.50
C SER A 176 -11.15 -14.58 11.67
N TYR A 177 -11.01 -15.10 12.90
CA TYR A 177 -10.72 -14.27 14.07
C TYR A 177 -9.35 -13.58 14.00
N VAL A 178 -8.31 -14.28 13.55
CA VAL A 178 -6.95 -13.71 13.41
C VAL A 178 -6.94 -12.57 12.39
N VAL A 179 -7.60 -12.77 11.25
CA VAL A 179 -7.66 -11.76 10.19
C VAL A 179 -8.47 -10.55 10.64
N ASP A 180 -9.66 -10.77 11.21
CA ASP A 180 -10.49 -9.69 11.78
C ASP A 180 -9.72 -8.84 12.79
N ARG A 181 -9.06 -9.50 13.73
CA ARG A 181 -8.27 -8.82 14.75
C ARG A 181 -7.10 -8.04 14.17
N SER A 182 -6.48 -8.55 13.11
CA SER A 182 -5.38 -7.89 12.42
C SER A 182 -5.83 -6.61 11.73
N VAL A 183 -6.94 -6.67 11.00
CA VAL A 183 -7.54 -5.50 10.32
C VAL A 183 -8.00 -4.45 11.34
N LEU A 184 -8.74 -4.85 12.37
CA LEU A 184 -9.25 -3.94 13.39
C LEU A 184 -8.12 -3.27 14.19
N ARG A 185 -7.08 -4.01 14.57
CA ARG A 185 -5.90 -3.44 15.26
C ARG A 185 -5.17 -2.44 14.39
N THR A 186 -4.98 -2.75 13.12
CA THR A 186 -4.34 -1.84 12.18
C THR A 186 -5.16 -0.57 12.01
N GLY A 187 -6.47 -0.70 11.85
CA GLY A 187 -7.39 0.43 11.78
C GLY A 187 -7.34 1.32 13.02
N ALA A 188 -7.33 0.70 14.22
CA ALA A 188 -7.22 1.43 15.49
C ALA A 188 -5.87 2.15 15.65
N VAL A 189 -4.76 1.50 15.34
CA VAL A 189 -3.42 2.12 15.35
C VAL A 189 -3.39 3.28 14.37
N GLY A 190 -3.89 3.08 13.14
CA GLY A 190 -3.99 4.14 12.14
C GLY A 190 -4.81 5.34 12.62
N MET A 191 -5.96 5.09 13.25
CA MET A 191 -6.81 6.16 13.79
C MET A 191 -6.11 6.97 14.88
N VAL A 192 -5.45 6.29 15.83
CA VAL A 192 -4.70 6.97 16.90
C VAL A 192 -3.57 7.83 16.32
N LEU A 193 -2.81 7.29 15.38
CA LEU A 193 -1.74 8.04 14.72
C LEU A 193 -2.28 9.23 13.91
N THR A 194 -3.42 9.05 13.23
CA THR A 194 -4.11 10.09 12.46
C THR A 194 -4.58 11.23 13.35
N LEU A 195 -5.20 10.92 14.49
CA LEU A 195 -5.62 11.94 15.46
C LEU A 195 -4.43 12.69 16.05
N ALA A 196 -3.36 11.98 16.39
CA ALA A 196 -2.13 12.61 16.90
C ALA A 196 -1.51 13.55 15.85
N ALA A 197 -1.43 13.13 14.59
CA ALA A 197 -0.89 13.96 13.51
C ALA A 197 -1.80 15.15 13.20
N ALA A 198 -3.12 15.00 13.21
CA ALA A 198 -4.07 16.10 13.01
C ALA A 198 -3.93 17.18 14.09
N LEU A 199 -3.78 16.78 15.36
CA LEU A 199 -3.53 17.68 16.48
C LEU A 199 -2.17 18.39 16.34
N LEU A 200 -1.12 17.65 16.02
CA LEU A 200 0.23 18.19 15.84
C LEU A 200 0.28 19.21 14.70
N LEU A 201 -0.24 18.83 13.52
CA LEU A 201 -0.26 19.70 12.36
C LEU A 201 -1.17 20.92 12.57
N GLY A 202 -2.29 20.76 13.29
CA GLY A 202 -3.16 21.87 13.67
C GLY A 202 -2.42 22.92 14.51
N GLY A 203 -1.53 22.48 15.42
CA GLY A 203 -0.68 23.38 16.20
C GLY A 203 0.46 24.01 15.41
N LEU A 204 1.12 23.25 14.53
CA LEU A 204 2.27 23.70 13.74
C LEU A 204 1.87 24.54 12.51
N GLN A 205 0.69 24.31 11.95
CA GLN A 205 0.20 24.93 10.71
C GLN A 205 -1.22 25.51 10.89
N PRO A 206 -1.39 26.52 11.75
CA PRO A 206 -2.72 27.02 12.11
C PRO A 206 -3.53 27.55 10.92
N ASN A 207 -2.84 28.05 9.88
CA ASN A 207 -3.50 28.53 8.64
C ASN A 207 -3.99 27.41 7.73
N HIS A 208 -3.60 26.15 7.98
CA HIS A 208 -3.93 24.99 7.14
C HIS A 208 -4.57 23.85 7.93
N VAL A 209 -5.14 24.14 9.12
CA VAL A 209 -5.72 23.13 10.02
C VAL A 209 -6.80 22.31 9.31
N LEU A 210 -7.70 22.95 8.58
CA LEU A 210 -8.79 22.28 7.88
C LEU A 210 -8.23 21.29 6.84
N LEU A 211 -7.25 21.71 6.04
CA LEU A 211 -6.60 20.84 5.07
C LEU A 211 -5.89 19.68 5.77
N ALA A 212 -5.09 19.95 6.80
CA ALA A 212 -4.35 18.94 7.53
C ALA A 212 -5.27 17.86 8.12
N VAL A 213 -6.35 18.27 8.80
CA VAL A 213 -7.31 17.34 9.40
C VAL A 213 -8.04 16.52 8.33
N THR A 214 -8.53 17.19 7.28
CA THR A 214 -9.28 16.52 6.21
C THR A 214 -8.42 15.50 5.47
N VAL A 215 -7.17 15.88 5.12
CA VAL A 215 -6.22 14.95 4.47
C VAL A 215 -5.84 13.82 5.40
N ALA A 216 -5.59 14.08 6.70
CA ALA A 216 -5.22 13.03 7.64
C ALA A 216 -6.34 11.99 7.78
N VAL A 217 -7.59 12.43 7.96
CA VAL A 217 -8.73 11.50 8.10
C VAL A 217 -9.04 10.80 6.78
N ALA A 218 -8.99 11.50 5.64
CA ALA A 218 -9.13 10.88 4.33
C ALA A 218 -8.03 9.82 4.08
N SER A 219 -6.77 10.11 4.43
CA SER A 219 -5.66 9.15 4.30
C SER A 219 -5.87 7.90 5.18
N TRP A 220 -6.50 8.03 6.34
CA TRP A 220 -6.90 6.88 7.14
C TRP A 220 -7.95 6.01 6.43
N THR A 221 -8.96 6.61 5.78
CA THR A 221 -9.94 5.85 4.99
C THR A 221 -9.28 5.18 3.78
N PHE A 222 -8.33 5.85 3.10
CA PHE A 222 -7.55 5.26 2.01
C PHE A 222 -6.75 4.03 2.48
N MET A 223 -6.10 4.14 3.64
CA MET A 223 -5.38 3.03 4.27
C MET A 223 -6.32 1.86 4.58
N MET A 224 -7.49 2.13 5.15
CA MET A 224 -8.48 1.08 5.43
C MET A 224 -9.01 0.43 4.15
N LEU A 225 -9.29 1.21 3.10
CA LEU A 225 -9.71 0.70 1.81
C LEU A 225 -8.61 -0.15 1.15
N THR A 226 -7.36 0.31 1.21
CA THR A 226 -6.19 -0.45 0.71
C THR A 226 -6.02 -1.77 1.44
N LEU A 227 -6.14 -1.75 2.77
CA LEU A 227 -6.01 -2.96 3.59
C LEU A 227 -7.12 -3.97 3.30
N LEU A 228 -8.38 -3.52 3.25
CA LEU A 228 -9.52 -4.39 2.92
C LEU A 228 -9.42 -4.93 1.49
N SER A 229 -8.97 -4.12 0.53
CA SER A 229 -8.72 -4.56 -0.83
C SER A 229 -7.60 -5.60 -0.90
N TYR A 230 -6.52 -5.42 -0.11
CA TYR A 230 -5.46 -6.41 0.03
C TYR A 230 -5.99 -7.74 0.58
N GLU A 231 -6.79 -7.72 1.64
CA GLU A 231 -7.39 -8.92 2.22
C GLU A 231 -8.37 -9.63 1.27
N LEU A 232 -9.12 -8.88 0.48
CA LEU A 232 -9.97 -9.44 -0.58
C LEU A 232 -9.13 -10.05 -1.71
N ASP A 233 -8.08 -9.38 -2.15
CA ASP A 233 -7.14 -9.92 -3.16
C ASP A 233 -6.45 -11.19 -2.63
N TYR A 234 -6.04 -11.19 -1.36
CA TYR A 234 -5.37 -12.31 -0.70
C TYR A 234 -6.24 -13.57 -0.67
N ILE A 235 -7.53 -13.45 -0.35
CA ILE A 235 -8.48 -14.57 -0.40
C ILE A 235 -8.90 -14.92 -1.84
N GLY A 236 -8.39 -14.17 -2.84
CA GLY A 236 -8.55 -14.39 -4.27
C GLY A 236 -9.71 -13.63 -4.91
N GLU A 237 -10.40 -12.68 -4.21
CA GLU A 237 -11.41 -11.78 -4.77
C GLU A 237 -10.76 -10.62 -5.56
N LYS A 238 -9.91 -11.00 -6.55
CA LYS A 238 -9.07 -10.07 -7.32
C LYS A 238 -9.88 -8.98 -8.03
N ILE A 239 -10.99 -9.36 -8.67
CA ILE A 239 -11.84 -8.42 -9.43
C ILE A 239 -12.47 -7.40 -8.48
N THR A 240 -12.95 -7.84 -7.33
CA THR A 240 -13.55 -6.96 -6.32
C THR A 240 -12.52 -5.97 -5.79
N ALA A 241 -11.32 -6.42 -5.46
CA ALA A 241 -10.23 -5.58 -4.99
C ALA A 241 -9.83 -4.52 -6.04
N GLN A 242 -9.70 -4.93 -7.32
CA GLN A 242 -9.42 -4.01 -8.43
C GLN A 242 -10.55 -3.00 -8.66
N ALA A 243 -11.81 -3.42 -8.56
CA ALA A 243 -12.98 -2.54 -8.73
C ALA A 243 -13.01 -1.46 -7.65
N LEU A 244 -12.70 -1.78 -6.39
CA LEU A 244 -12.60 -0.81 -5.30
C LEU A 244 -11.53 0.25 -5.61
N GLY A 245 -10.33 -0.18 -6.04
CA GLY A 245 -9.25 0.73 -6.44
C GLY A 245 -9.62 1.59 -7.65
N ALA A 246 -10.27 1.01 -8.65
CA ALA A 246 -10.71 1.74 -9.84
C ALA A 246 -11.77 2.81 -9.51
N VAL A 247 -12.75 2.48 -8.67
CA VAL A 247 -13.78 3.44 -8.23
C VAL A 247 -13.15 4.57 -7.44
N HIS A 248 -12.25 4.27 -6.47
CA HIS A 248 -11.53 5.30 -5.74
C HIS A 248 -10.74 6.24 -6.68
N LEU A 249 -10.03 5.68 -7.66
CA LEU A 249 -9.27 6.47 -8.63
C LEU A 249 -10.16 7.41 -9.44
N VAL A 250 -11.31 6.91 -9.94
CA VAL A 250 -12.27 7.71 -10.68
C VAL A 250 -12.84 8.83 -9.81
N VAL A 251 -13.24 8.51 -8.57
CA VAL A 251 -13.74 9.52 -7.61
C VAL A 251 -12.67 10.56 -7.31
N SER A 252 -11.40 10.15 -7.16
CA SER A 252 -10.28 11.08 -6.94
C SER A 252 -10.13 12.06 -8.10
N ILE A 253 -10.12 11.56 -9.34
CA ILE A 253 -10.02 12.41 -10.53
C ILE A 253 -11.18 13.41 -10.60
N LEU A 254 -12.43 12.94 -10.40
CA LEU A 254 -13.61 13.79 -10.45
C LEU A 254 -13.63 14.84 -9.31
N ALA A 255 -13.21 14.44 -8.11
CA ALA A 255 -13.17 15.34 -6.96
C ALA A 255 -12.24 16.53 -7.21
N PHE A 256 -11.01 16.29 -7.65
CA PHE A 256 -10.05 17.36 -7.92
C PHE A 256 -10.32 18.12 -9.24
N ALA A 257 -11.07 17.55 -10.17
CA ALA A 257 -11.50 18.26 -11.37
C ALA A 257 -12.61 19.29 -11.10
N VAL A 258 -13.44 19.06 -10.06
CA VAL A 258 -14.64 19.85 -9.81
C VAL A 258 -14.51 20.77 -8.58
N PHE A 259 -13.79 20.32 -7.55
CA PHE A 259 -13.73 21.01 -6.27
C PHE A 259 -12.34 21.60 -5.98
N SER A 260 -12.31 22.61 -5.10
CA SER A 260 -11.07 23.07 -4.49
C SER A 260 -10.42 21.95 -3.66
N THR A 261 -9.14 22.07 -3.35
CA THR A 261 -8.36 21.05 -2.61
C THR A 261 -9.09 20.57 -1.34
N ASN A 262 -9.60 21.49 -0.50
CA ASN A 262 -10.33 21.12 0.71
C ASN A 262 -11.65 20.39 0.39
N GLY A 263 -12.39 20.88 -0.60
CA GLY A 263 -13.65 20.26 -1.04
C GLY A 263 -13.43 18.89 -1.65
N ALA A 264 -12.35 18.70 -2.43
CA ALA A 264 -11.97 17.43 -3.01
C ALA A 264 -11.64 16.38 -1.94
N TYR A 265 -10.84 16.73 -0.95
CA TYR A 265 -10.56 15.81 0.17
C TYR A 265 -11.78 15.53 1.04
N ALA A 266 -12.68 16.50 1.23
CA ALA A 266 -13.94 16.25 1.93
C ALA A 266 -14.84 15.28 1.17
N LEU A 267 -14.96 15.44 -0.15
CA LEU A 267 -15.70 14.50 -0.99
C LEU A 267 -15.06 13.10 -0.97
N LEU A 268 -13.71 13.01 -1.10
CA LEU A 268 -12.98 11.75 -1.02
C LEU A 268 -13.22 11.05 0.32
N LEU A 269 -13.15 11.77 1.43
CA LEU A 269 -13.45 11.22 2.75
C LEU A 269 -14.84 10.58 2.79
N LEU A 270 -15.87 11.28 2.30
CA LEU A 270 -17.24 10.76 2.31
C LEU A 270 -17.42 9.56 1.38
N ALA A 271 -16.88 9.64 0.16
CA ALA A 271 -16.96 8.56 -0.80
C ALA A 271 -16.21 7.30 -0.31
N ASP A 272 -15.01 7.49 0.26
CA ASP A 272 -14.22 6.36 0.73
C ASP A 272 -14.75 5.77 2.03
N LEU A 273 -15.45 6.51 2.87
CA LEU A 273 -16.20 5.92 3.98
C LEU A 273 -17.27 4.94 3.48
N VAL A 274 -17.97 5.28 2.39
CA VAL A 274 -18.94 4.38 1.75
C VAL A 274 -18.23 3.18 1.13
N LEU A 275 -17.11 3.39 0.44
CA LEU A 275 -16.30 2.31 -0.14
C LEU A 275 -15.74 1.39 0.94
N VAL A 276 -15.22 1.91 2.04
CA VAL A 276 -14.73 1.14 3.20
C VAL A 276 -15.86 0.33 3.82
N ALA A 277 -17.05 0.90 3.99
CA ALA A 277 -18.20 0.16 4.50
C ALA A 277 -18.60 -1.00 3.57
N GLY A 278 -18.65 -0.75 2.25
CA GLY A 278 -18.89 -1.78 1.25
C GLY A 278 -17.81 -2.85 1.21
N ALA A 279 -16.54 -2.44 1.20
CA ALA A 279 -15.40 -3.34 1.26
C ALA A 279 -15.40 -4.20 2.54
N TRP A 280 -15.75 -3.60 3.69
CA TRP A 280 -15.89 -4.32 4.95
C TRP A 280 -16.99 -5.39 4.89
N ALA A 281 -18.16 -5.05 4.33
CA ALA A 281 -19.26 -6.03 4.16
C ALA A 281 -18.85 -7.20 3.27
N LEU A 282 -18.17 -6.93 2.14
CA LEU A 282 -17.65 -7.95 1.24
C LEU A 282 -16.56 -8.79 1.91
N TYR A 283 -15.62 -8.15 2.58
CA TYR A 283 -14.59 -8.79 3.37
C TYR A 283 -15.18 -9.76 4.41
N LYS A 284 -16.15 -9.30 5.22
CA LYS A 284 -16.82 -10.15 6.22
C LYS A 284 -17.52 -11.35 5.59
N ARG A 285 -18.13 -11.17 4.42
CA ARG A 285 -18.80 -12.27 3.69
C ARG A 285 -17.81 -13.33 3.22
N HIS A 286 -16.67 -12.92 2.65
CA HIS A 286 -15.69 -13.86 2.09
C HIS A 286 -14.81 -14.53 3.16
N TRP A 287 -14.52 -13.82 4.24
CA TRP A 287 -13.76 -14.35 5.37
C TRP A 287 -14.62 -15.07 6.43
N ALA A 288 -15.95 -15.14 6.26
CA ALA A 288 -16.81 -15.89 7.16
C ALA A 288 -16.57 -17.42 7.06
N GLN A 289 -16.24 -17.90 5.87
CA GLN A 289 -15.96 -19.32 5.57
C GLN A 289 -14.71 -19.41 4.67
N PRO A 290 -13.52 -19.13 5.22
CA PRO A 290 -12.29 -19.04 4.41
C PRO A 290 -11.91 -20.39 3.81
N GLU A 291 -12.23 -21.54 4.43
CA GLU A 291 -12.03 -22.89 3.88
C GLU A 291 -12.78 -23.09 2.58
N TYR A 292 -14.04 -22.60 2.51
CA TYR A 292 -14.83 -22.69 1.30
C TYR A 292 -14.23 -21.85 0.17
N THR A 293 -13.88 -20.62 0.46
CA THR A 293 -13.33 -19.68 -0.54
C THR A 293 -11.96 -20.14 -1.05
N LEU A 294 -11.08 -20.60 -0.15
CA LEU A 294 -9.73 -21.08 -0.49
C LEU A 294 -9.77 -22.44 -1.21
N PHE A 295 -10.63 -23.36 -0.78
CA PHE A 295 -10.72 -24.70 -1.35
C PHE A 295 -11.35 -24.71 -2.74
N TRP A 296 -12.55 -24.14 -2.90
CA TRP A 296 -13.28 -24.22 -4.16
C TRP A 296 -12.59 -23.49 -5.31
N ARG A 297 -11.87 -22.44 -5.04
CA ARG A 297 -11.07 -21.78 -6.08
C ARG A 297 -9.94 -22.65 -6.61
N HIS A 298 -9.29 -23.40 -5.75
CA HIS A 298 -8.27 -24.36 -6.21
C HIS A 298 -8.89 -25.57 -6.88
N ALA A 299 -10.01 -26.08 -6.39
CA ALA A 299 -10.71 -27.24 -6.97
C ALA A 299 -11.36 -26.96 -8.33
N THR A 300 -11.71 -25.71 -8.64
CA THR A 300 -12.33 -25.32 -9.92
C THR A 300 -11.36 -24.69 -10.93
N SER A 301 -10.09 -24.56 -10.58
CA SER A 301 -9.04 -24.02 -11.46
C SER A 301 -8.27 -25.08 -12.26
N TRP A 302 -8.78 -26.32 -12.27
CA TRP A 302 -8.23 -27.44 -13.05
C TRP A 302 -8.73 -27.40 -14.48
#